data_4843fdb45197031187ea037f73bc17a7
#
_entry.id   4843fdb45197031187ea037f73bc17a7
#
_cell.length_a   1.000
_cell.length_b   1.000
_cell.length_c   1.000
_cell.angle_alpha   90.00
_cell.angle_beta   90.00
_cell.angle_gamma   90.00
#
_symmetry.space_group_name_H-M   'P 1'
#
loop_
_entity.id
_entity.type
_entity.pdbx_description
1 polymer ?
#
loop_
_entity_poly.entity_id
_entity_poly.type
_entity_poly.pdbx_seq_one_letter_code
_entity_poly.pdbx_strand_id
1 'polypeptide(L)'
;MKTNRNKILNDFNLIKYGYPDDKGHYGIFGGTFVAETLIEPLTDLRNMYHDLKKDADFLEELYSEYKNYVGRPTPLYFAERLTDKINGANIFLKREDLCHTGAHKINNTIGQAILAKKMGKTRIIAETGAGQHGVASATVAARLGMECVVFMGEQDIYRQSQNVYRMKLLGAEVVPVTSGSKTLKDALNEALRDWVTNVDNTFYIIGTVAGPSPYPELVRDFQAIIGREVIEQMQEINEKVDALV
;
A
#
# COMPACT_ATOMS: atom_id res chain seq x y z
N MET A 1 -0.89 24.13 13.56
CA MET A 1 0.28 23.59 14.29
C MET A 1 1.31 23.18 13.25
N LYS A 2 2.50 23.78 13.23
CA LYS A 2 3.60 23.32 12.36
C LYS A 2 3.99 21.93 12.86
N THR A 3 3.74 20.92 12.07
CA THR A 3 4.22 19.56 12.33
C THR A 3 5.74 19.63 12.42
N ASN A 4 6.32 19.03 13.45
CA ASN A 4 7.77 19.06 13.63
C ASN A 4 8.41 18.20 12.51
N ARG A 5 8.92 18.83 11.47
CA ARG A 5 9.55 18.17 10.29
C ARG A 5 10.59 17.13 10.68
N ASN A 6 11.39 17.45 11.70
CA ASN A 6 12.41 16.51 12.19
C ASN A 6 11.77 15.27 12.84
N LYS A 7 10.62 15.41 13.51
CA LYS A 7 9.90 14.26 14.07
C LYS A 7 9.41 13.37 12.95
N ILE A 8 8.77 13.91 11.91
CA ILE A 8 8.27 13.13 10.77
C ILE A 8 9.40 12.35 10.08
N LEU A 9 10.53 13.02 9.80
CA LEU A 9 11.71 12.39 9.20
C LEU A 9 12.27 11.27 10.08
N ASN A 10 12.36 11.51 11.38
CA ASN A 10 12.84 10.51 12.33
C ASN A 10 11.87 9.33 12.41
N ASP A 11 10.57 9.58 12.51
CA ASP A 11 9.55 8.54 12.62
C ASP A 11 9.52 7.66 11.37
N PHE A 12 9.67 8.23 10.17
CA PHE A 12 9.73 7.47 8.93
C PHE A 12 11.00 6.60 8.83
N ASN A 13 12.12 7.07 9.37
CA ASN A 13 13.42 6.41 9.32
C ASN A 13 13.78 5.66 10.63
N LEU A 14 12.84 5.53 11.57
CA LEU A 14 13.09 5.01 12.92
C LEU A 14 13.59 3.57 12.91
N ILE A 15 13.15 2.77 11.94
CA ILE A 15 13.56 1.37 11.82
C ILE A 15 14.58 1.26 10.70
N LYS A 16 15.84 1.03 11.07
CA LYS A 16 16.87 0.67 10.11
C LYS A 16 16.73 -0.81 9.76
N TYR A 17 16.12 -1.06 8.62
CA TYR A 17 16.07 -2.42 8.09
C TYR A 17 17.44 -2.79 7.48
N GLY A 18 17.93 -3.99 7.78
CA GLY A 18 19.13 -4.53 7.15
C GLY A 18 18.93 -4.95 5.69
N TYR A 19 17.71 -4.86 5.19
CA TYR A 19 17.30 -5.23 3.84
C TYR A 19 16.30 -4.21 3.25
N PRO A 20 16.21 -4.11 1.89
CA PRO A 20 17.04 -4.82 0.91
C PRO A 20 18.48 -4.30 0.84
N ASP A 21 19.36 -5.06 0.15
CA ASP A 21 20.65 -4.54 -0.30
C ASP A 21 20.48 -3.54 -1.45
N ASP A 22 21.60 -2.95 -1.91
CA ASP A 22 21.59 -1.94 -2.99
C ASP A 22 21.05 -2.47 -4.34
N LYS A 23 20.98 -3.80 -4.50
CA LYS A 23 20.40 -4.46 -5.68
C LYS A 23 18.96 -4.91 -5.48
N GLY A 24 18.38 -4.61 -4.33
CA GLY A 24 17.01 -4.95 -3.99
C GLY A 24 16.80 -6.38 -3.50
N HIS A 25 17.84 -7.05 -2.98
CA HIS A 25 17.73 -8.40 -2.47
C HIS A 25 17.48 -8.43 -0.96
N TYR A 26 16.74 -9.45 -0.53
CA TYR A 26 16.46 -9.84 0.85
C TYR A 26 17.14 -11.20 1.10
N GLY A 27 18.46 -11.19 1.26
CA GLY A 27 19.25 -12.41 1.26
C GLY A 27 19.27 -13.07 -0.13
N ILE A 28 18.77 -14.30 -0.22
CA ILE A 28 18.67 -15.04 -1.50
C ILE A 28 17.42 -14.69 -2.32
N PHE A 29 16.52 -13.85 -1.80
CA PHE A 29 15.27 -13.47 -2.44
C PHE A 29 15.30 -12.03 -2.95
N GLY A 30 14.35 -11.66 -3.80
CA GLY A 30 14.20 -10.28 -4.30
C GLY A 30 14.99 -10.01 -5.56
N GLY A 31 15.41 -8.76 -5.74
CA GLY A 31 16.04 -8.28 -6.96
C GLY A 31 15.06 -7.80 -8.02
N THR A 32 15.53 -7.62 -9.27
CA THR A 32 14.74 -7.08 -10.37
C THR A 32 14.77 -8.06 -11.55
N PHE A 33 13.86 -9.04 -11.50
CA PHE A 33 13.70 -10.05 -12.56
C PHE A 33 12.44 -9.74 -13.37
N VAL A 34 12.59 -8.93 -14.40
CA VAL A 34 11.49 -8.42 -15.25
C VAL A 34 11.90 -8.40 -16.71
N ALA A 35 10.96 -8.10 -17.60
CA ALA A 35 11.26 -7.80 -19.00
C ALA A 35 12.22 -6.60 -19.06
N GLU A 36 13.14 -6.61 -20.03
CA GLU A 36 14.17 -5.58 -20.21
C GLU A 36 13.58 -4.17 -20.30
N THR A 37 12.42 -4.03 -20.94
CA THR A 37 11.66 -2.78 -21.07
C THR A 37 11.24 -2.15 -19.74
N LEU A 38 11.21 -2.91 -18.63
CA LEU A 38 10.86 -2.42 -17.30
C LEU A 38 12.08 -2.07 -16.43
N ILE A 39 13.30 -2.35 -16.87
CA ILE A 39 14.52 -2.10 -16.08
C ILE A 39 14.71 -0.60 -15.82
N GLU A 40 14.62 0.22 -16.87
CA GLU A 40 14.76 1.68 -16.76
C GLU A 40 13.64 2.29 -15.90
N PRO A 41 12.34 2.03 -16.15
CA PRO A 41 11.25 2.52 -15.31
C PRO A 41 11.36 2.14 -13.83
N LEU A 42 11.83 0.93 -13.52
CA LEU A 42 12.05 0.49 -12.14
C LEU A 42 13.26 1.15 -11.50
N THR A 43 14.27 1.46 -12.28
CA THR A 43 15.45 2.21 -11.82
C THR A 43 15.05 3.65 -11.47
N ASP A 44 14.27 4.29 -12.32
CA ASP A 44 13.73 5.64 -12.08
C ASP A 44 12.83 5.67 -10.84
N LEU A 45 11.94 4.68 -10.69
CA LEU A 45 11.11 4.54 -9.52
C LEU A 45 11.95 4.39 -8.24
N ARG A 46 12.98 3.56 -8.27
CA ARG A 46 13.90 3.35 -7.14
C ARG A 46 14.61 4.66 -6.76
N ASN A 47 15.19 5.34 -7.73
CA ASN A 47 15.93 6.58 -7.50
C ASN A 47 15.00 7.65 -6.93
N MET A 48 13.85 7.88 -7.56
CA MET A 48 12.86 8.83 -7.08
C MET A 48 12.40 8.51 -5.66
N TYR A 49 12.12 7.25 -5.36
CA TYR A 49 11.71 6.86 -4.01
C TYR A 49 12.81 7.08 -2.97
N HIS A 50 14.07 6.72 -3.29
CA HIS A 50 15.19 6.90 -2.38
C HIS A 50 15.50 8.37 -2.07
N ASP A 51 15.18 9.27 -2.99
CA ASP A 51 15.28 10.72 -2.77
C ASP A 51 14.09 11.21 -1.94
N LEU A 52 12.86 10.85 -2.32
CA LEU A 52 11.66 11.33 -1.67
C LEU A 52 11.49 10.81 -0.23
N LYS A 53 11.93 9.60 0.09
CA LYS A 53 11.87 9.11 1.49
C LYS A 53 12.73 9.90 2.46
N LYS A 54 13.62 10.78 1.95
CA LYS A 54 14.44 11.72 2.75
C LYS A 54 13.95 13.16 2.62
N ASP A 55 12.99 13.41 1.73
CA ASP A 55 12.44 14.73 1.47
C ASP A 55 11.33 15.07 2.47
N ALA A 56 11.53 16.18 3.20
CA ALA A 56 10.61 16.59 4.25
C ALA A 56 9.25 17.03 3.70
N ASP A 57 9.20 17.62 2.50
CA ASP A 57 7.94 18.10 1.91
C ASP A 57 7.09 16.90 1.44
N PHE A 58 7.73 15.87 0.87
CA PHE A 58 7.05 14.62 0.54
C PHE A 58 6.46 13.93 1.78
N LEU A 59 7.25 13.82 2.83
CA LEU A 59 6.80 13.18 4.06
C LEU A 59 5.70 13.99 4.76
N GLU A 60 5.75 15.33 4.76
CA GLU A 60 4.67 16.17 5.26
C GLU A 60 3.37 15.98 4.45
N GLU A 61 3.46 15.92 3.12
CA GLU A 61 2.32 15.63 2.25
C GLU A 61 1.71 14.25 2.59
N LEU A 62 2.55 13.21 2.68
CA LEU A 62 2.13 11.85 3.03
C LEU A 62 1.45 11.78 4.40
N TYR A 63 2.06 12.36 5.43
CA TYR A 63 1.50 12.37 6.79
C TYR A 63 0.23 13.22 6.89
N SER A 64 0.14 14.30 6.11
CA SER A 64 -1.10 15.07 5.98
C SER A 64 -2.24 14.22 5.40
N GLU A 65 -1.97 13.43 4.36
CA GLU A 65 -2.95 12.51 3.80
C GLU A 65 -3.30 11.38 4.78
N TYR A 66 -2.34 10.81 5.49
CA TYR A 66 -2.60 9.83 6.54
C TYR A 66 -3.56 10.39 7.59
N LYS A 67 -3.32 11.60 8.07
CA LYS A 67 -4.14 12.22 9.12
C LYS A 67 -5.51 12.64 8.63
N ASN A 68 -5.57 13.35 7.51
CA ASN A 68 -6.77 14.09 7.10
C ASN A 68 -7.67 13.30 6.13
N TYR A 69 -7.11 12.31 5.42
CA TYR A 69 -7.85 11.53 4.44
C TYR A 69 -7.97 10.05 4.82
N VAL A 70 -6.89 9.42 5.26
CA VAL A 70 -6.90 8.01 5.67
C VAL A 70 -7.54 7.83 7.05
N GLY A 71 -7.42 8.81 7.95
CA GLY A 71 -8.00 8.78 9.29
C GLY A 71 -7.06 8.19 10.34
N ARG A 72 -5.73 8.38 10.16
CA ARG A 72 -4.74 7.90 11.11
C ARG A 72 -4.42 8.92 12.22
N PRO A 73 -3.95 8.49 13.43
CA PRO A 73 -3.74 7.08 13.81
C PRO A 73 -5.06 6.32 14.02
N THR A 74 -5.06 5.03 13.67
CA THR A 74 -6.20 4.17 13.99
C THR A 74 -6.16 3.75 15.46
N PRO A 75 -7.32 3.54 16.13
CA PRO A 75 -7.35 3.14 17.52
C PRO A 75 -6.71 1.77 17.76
N LEU A 76 -6.07 1.63 18.91
CA LEU A 76 -5.76 0.34 19.52
C LEU A 76 -6.87 0.00 20.51
N TYR A 77 -7.70 -0.98 20.20
CA TYR A 77 -8.91 -1.32 20.97
C TYR A 77 -8.68 -2.56 21.82
N PHE A 78 -8.83 -2.41 23.14
CA PHE A 78 -8.84 -3.56 24.07
C PHE A 78 -10.14 -4.35 23.92
N ALA A 79 -10.01 -5.61 23.52
CA ALA A 79 -11.14 -6.50 23.30
C ALA A 79 -11.50 -7.27 24.58
N GLU A 80 -12.04 -6.55 25.61
CA GLU A 80 -12.31 -7.03 26.96
C GLU A 80 -13.08 -8.36 26.95
N ARG A 81 -14.24 -8.40 26.31
CA ARG A 81 -15.09 -9.62 26.29
C ARG A 81 -14.42 -10.81 25.63
N LEU A 82 -13.55 -10.58 24.64
CA LEU A 82 -12.79 -11.63 23.99
C LEU A 82 -11.66 -12.12 24.89
N THR A 83 -10.97 -11.21 25.54
CA THR A 83 -9.95 -11.49 26.55
C THR A 83 -10.52 -12.34 27.68
N ASP A 84 -11.64 -11.95 28.27
CA ASP A 84 -12.32 -12.69 29.33
C ASP A 84 -12.73 -14.09 28.90
N LYS A 85 -13.30 -14.20 27.68
CA LYS A 85 -13.77 -15.49 27.14
C LYS A 85 -12.61 -16.48 26.93
N ILE A 86 -11.44 -15.99 26.53
CA ILE A 86 -10.27 -16.84 26.29
C ILE A 86 -9.55 -17.16 27.60
N ASN A 87 -9.69 -16.30 28.61
CA ASN A 87 -9.06 -16.43 29.93
C ASN A 87 -7.54 -16.68 29.82
N GLY A 88 -6.86 -15.85 29.02
CA GLY A 88 -5.44 -15.98 28.73
C GLY A 88 -4.78 -14.63 28.47
N ALA A 89 -4.32 -14.40 27.25
CA ALA A 89 -3.67 -13.16 26.88
C ALA A 89 -4.65 -11.98 26.78
N ASN A 90 -4.20 -10.78 27.11
CA ASN A 90 -4.90 -9.54 26.77
C ASN A 90 -4.91 -9.33 25.27
N ILE A 91 -6.09 -9.14 24.69
CA ILE A 91 -6.28 -9.02 23.24
C ILE A 91 -6.55 -7.57 22.87
N PHE A 92 -5.67 -7.03 22.05
CA PHE A 92 -5.80 -5.70 21.48
C PHE A 92 -6.00 -5.79 19.97
N LEU A 93 -6.93 -5.03 19.43
CA LEU A 93 -7.21 -4.95 18.00
C LEU A 93 -6.72 -3.61 17.46
N LYS A 94 -5.76 -3.64 16.55
CA LYS A 94 -5.38 -2.46 15.76
C LYS A 94 -6.42 -2.26 14.67
N ARG A 95 -7.25 -1.22 14.82
CA ARG A 95 -8.49 -1.03 14.07
C ARG A 95 -8.26 -0.45 12.66
N GLU A 96 -7.56 -1.20 11.80
CA GLU A 96 -7.34 -0.80 10.41
C GLU A 96 -8.62 -0.82 9.55
N ASP A 97 -9.68 -1.44 10.02
CA ASP A 97 -11.03 -1.36 9.46
C ASP A 97 -11.64 0.05 9.54
N LEU A 98 -11.12 0.92 10.40
CA LEU A 98 -11.53 2.32 10.52
C LEU A 98 -10.77 3.26 9.58
N CYS A 99 -9.76 2.78 8.87
CA CYS A 99 -9.18 3.55 7.79
C CYS A 99 -10.20 3.86 6.69
N HIS A 100 -10.05 4.98 6.03
CA HIS A 100 -10.80 5.26 4.80
C HIS A 100 -10.68 4.07 3.84
N THR A 101 -11.76 3.64 3.22
CA THR A 101 -11.96 2.41 2.44
C THR A 101 -12.26 1.13 3.25
N GLY A 102 -12.07 1.13 4.56
CA GLY A 102 -12.40 0.00 5.46
C GLY A 102 -11.31 -1.06 5.58
N ALA A 103 -10.05 -0.74 5.21
CA ALA A 103 -8.91 -1.65 5.34
C ALA A 103 -7.57 -0.92 5.27
N HIS A 104 -6.50 -1.60 5.69
CA HIS A 104 -5.12 -1.09 5.70
C HIS A 104 -4.53 -0.77 4.32
N LYS A 105 -5.14 -1.22 3.23
CA LYS A 105 -4.58 -1.06 1.88
C LYS A 105 -4.37 0.40 1.47
N ILE A 106 -5.20 1.30 1.98
CA ILE A 106 -5.12 2.73 1.71
C ILE A 106 -3.77 3.35 2.14
N ASN A 107 -3.14 2.83 3.20
CA ASN A 107 -1.84 3.32 3.67
C ASN A 107 -0.77 3.23 2.59
N ASN A 108 -0.70 2.08 1.93
CA ASN A 108 0.25 1.83 0.86
C ASN A 108 -0.14 2.56 -0.42
N THR A 109 -1.41 2.49 -0.82
CA THR A 109 -1.84 3.06 -2.09
C THR A 109 -1.72 4.58 -2.13
N ILE A 110 -1.96 5.30 -1.02
CA ILE A 110 -1.80 6.75 -0.99
C ILE A 110 -0.33 7.15 -1.15
N GLY A 111 0.61 6.44 -0.50
CA GLY A 111 2.04 6.69 -0.65
C GLY A 111 2.53 6.47 -2.08
N GLN A 112 2.13 5.35 -2.69
CA GLN A 112 2.47 5.06 -4.09
C GLN A 112 1.81 6.04 -5.07
N ALA A 113 0.58 6.49 -4.82
CA ALA A 113 -0.11 7.44 -5.69
C ALA A 113 0.52 8.85 -5.64
N ILE A 114 0.97 9.32 -4.47
CA ILE A 114 1.73 10.59 -4.35
C ILE A 114 3.05 10.45 -5.11
N LEU A 115 3.75 9.32 -4.97
CA LEU A 115 4.97 9.04 -5.71
C LEU A 115 4.72 9.05 -7.23
N ALA A 116 3.66 8.37 -7.71
CA ALA A 116 3.26 8.36 -9.10
C ALA A 116 3.03 9.78 -9.64
N LYS A 117 2.33 10.62 -8.87
CA LYS A 117 2.09 12.02 -9.22
C LYS A 117 3.40 12.82 -9.33
N LYS A 118 4.34 12.62 -8.40
CA LYS A 118 5.66 13.27 -8.46
C LYS A 118 6.52 12.80 -9.63
N MET A 119 6.29 11.57 -10.10
CA MET A 119 6.88 11.04 -11.34
C MET A 119 6.16 11.52 -12.62
N GLY A 120 5.15 12.38 -12.51
CA GLY A 120 4.39 12.89 -13.66
C GLY A 120 3.44 11.87 -14.30
N LYS A 121 3.15 10.75 -13.62
CA LYS A 121 2.21 9.76 -14.14
C LYS A 121 0.77 10.25 -14.01
N THR A 122 -0.05 9.95 -15.00
CA THR A 122 -1.46 10.38 -15.09
C THR A 122 -2.44 9.23 -14.93
N ARG A 123 -1.94 7.99 -15.01
CA ARG A 123 -2.73 6.77 -14.96
C ARG A 123 -2.18 5.81 -13.91
N ILE A 124 -3.07 5.19 -13.16
CA ILE A 124 -2.77 4.14 -12.18
C ILE A 124 -3.39 2.83 -12.66
N ILE A 125 -2.64 1.75 -12.54
CA ILE A 125 -3.17 0.40 -12.66
C ILE A 125 -2.93 -0.38 -11.38
N ALA A 126 -3.82 -1.34 -11.12
CA ALA A 126 -3.69 -2.28 -10.00
C ALA A 126 -4.31 -3.62 -10.36
N GLU A 127 -3.82 -4.68 -9.74
CA GLU A 127 -4.51 -5.98 -9.69
C GLU A 127 -5.26 -6.12 -8.37
N THR A 128 -6.31 -6.93 -8.37
CA THR A 128 -7.02 -7.26 -7.12
C THR A 128 -7.72 -8.62 -7.20
N GLY A 129 -7.77 -9.33 -6.07
CA GLY A 129 -8.57 -10.55 -5.90
C GLY A 129 -9.78 -10.26 -5.00
N ALA A 130 -9.58 -10.07 -3.70
CA ALA A 130 -10.65 -9.75 -2.76
C ALA A 130 -11.27 -8.34 -2.96
N GLY A 131 -10.71 -7.51 -3.83
CA GLY A 131 -11.22 -6.19 -4.18
C GLY A 131 -10.74 -5.03 -3.30
N GLN A 132 -10.21 -5.27 -2.11
CA GLN A 132 -9.82 -4.20 -1.18
C GLN A 132 -8.66 -3.34 -1.73
N HIS A 133 -7.68 -3.96 -2.38
CA HIS A 133 -6.59 -3.23 -3.02
C HIS A 133 -7.09 -2.40 -4.21
N GLY A 134 -7.97 -2.96 -5.03
CA GLY A 134 -8.60 -2.24 -6.13
C GLY A 134 -9.41 -1.04 -5.66
N VAL A 135 -10.22 -1.19 -4.60
CA VAL A 135 -10.98 -0.08 -4.00
C VAL A 135 -10.03 1.00 -3.49
N ALA A 136 -8.95 0.63 -2.79
CA ALA A 136 -7.97 1.60 -2.30
C ALA A 136 -7.27 2.33 -3.45
N SER A 137 -6.88 1.62 -4.52
CA SER A 137 -6.26 2.21 -5.71
C SER A 137 -7.20 3.17 -6.44
N ALA A 138 -8.46 2.76 -6.66
CA ALA A 138 -9.50 3.62 -7.23
C ALA A 138 -9.74 4.88 -6.38
N THR A 139 -9.74 4.74 -5.05
CA THR A 139 -9.93 5.85 -4.10
C THR A 139 -8.83 6.89 -4.23
N VAL A 140 -7.56 6.47 -4.22
CA VAL A 140 -6.44 7.42 -4.32
C VAL A 140 -6.31 8.03 -5.70
N ALA A 141 -6.65 7.29 -6.76
CA ALA A 141 -6.71 7.81 -8.12
C ALA A 141 -7.76 8.92 -8.24
N ALA A 142 -8.98 8.68 -7.75
CA ALA A 142 -10.03 9.70 -7.68
C ALA A 142 -9.61 10.92 -6.86
N ARG A 143 -8.96 10.70 -5.70
CA ARG A 143 -8.44 11.77 -4.82
C ARG A 143 -7.43 12.67 -5.53
N LEU A 144 -6.57 12.09 -6.36
CA LEU A 144 -5.47 12.81 -7.01
C LEU A 144 -5.76 13.22 -8.47
N GLY A 145 -6.96 12.92 -8.99
CA GLY A 145 -7.38 13.25 -10.35
C GLY A 145 -6.66 12.42 -11.41
N MET A 146 -6.37 11.15 -11.14
CA MET A 146 -5.68 10.23 -12.05
C MET A 146 -6.67 9.20 -12.64
N GLU A 147 -6.42 8.75 -13.85
CA GLU A 147 -7.12 7.59 -14.41
C GLU A 147 -6.78 6.32 -13.62
N CYS A 148 -7.75 5.42 -13.48
CA CYS A 148 -7.55 4.16 -12.77
C CYS A 148 -8.13 2.97 -13.53
N VAL A 149 -7.29 1.94 -13.74
CA VAL A 149 -7.71 0.65 -14.29
C VAL A 149 -7.36 -0.46 -13.31
N VAL A 150 -8.34 -1.30 -12.97
CA VAL A 150 -8.17 -2.40 -12.03
C VAL A 150 -8.43 -3.71 -12.74
N PHE A 151 -7.40 -4.54 -12.82
CA PHE A 151 -7.50 -5.90 -13.37
C PHE A 151 -7.99 -6.85 -12.28
N MET A 152 -9.04 -7.62 -12.57
CA MET A 152 -9.64 -8.54 -11.61
C MET A 152 -10.12 -9.81 -12.30
N GLY A 153 -9.83 -10.96 -11.72
CA GLY A 153 -10.30 -12.23 -12.25
C GLY A 153 -11.82 -12.29 -12.31
N GLU A 154 -12.37 -12.85 -13.41
CA GLU A 154 -13.83 -12.93 -13.63
C GLU A 154 -14.57 -13.60 -12.47
N GLN A 155 -13.98 -14.65 -11.87
CA GLN A 155 -14.56 -15.31 -10.69
C GLN A 155 -14.57 -14.40 -9.46
N ASP A 156 -13.53 -13.62 -9.27
CA ASP A 156 -13.42 -12.70 -8.16
C ASP A 156 -14.36 -11.49 -8.32
N ILE A 157 -14.57 -11.01 -9.56
CA ILE A 157 -15.58 -9.98 -9.88
C ILE A 157 -16.97 -10.43 -9.40
N TYR A 158 -17.34 -11.67 -9.69
CA TYR A 158 -18.63 -12.20 -9.26
C TYR A 158 -18.74 -12.28 -7.73
N ARG A 159 -17.71 -12.84 -7.08
CA ARG A 159 -17.67 -13.01 -5.62
C ARG A 159 -17.65 -11.70 -4.85
N GLN A 160 -17.01 -10.68 -5.40
CA GLN A 160 -16.72 -9.39 -4.76
C GLN A 160 -17.45 -8.23 -5.44
N SER A 161 -18.65 -8.46 -5.92
CA SER A 161 -19.47 -7.48 -6.68
C SER A 161 -19.64 -6.14 -5.96
N GLN A 162 -19.71 -6.13 -4.62
CA GLN A 162 -19.77 -4.92 -3.80
C GLN A 162 -18.52 -4.04 -3.97
N ASN A 163 -17.32 -4.65 -3.97
CA ASN A 163 -16.08 -3.92 -4.19
C ASN A 163 -15.95 -3.45 -5.65
N VAL A 164 -16.43 -4.25 -6.60
CA VAL A 164 -16.49 -3.84 -8.01
C VAL A 164 -17.38 -2.61 -8.19
N TYR A 165 -18.54 -2.59 -7.55
CA TYR A 165 -19.43 -1.43 -7.55
C TYR A 165 -18.74 -0.18 -6.99
N ARG A 166 -18.03 -0.31 -5.85
CA ARG A 166 -17.29 0.79 -5.22
C ARG A 166 -16.19 1.33 -6.16
N MET A 167 -15.42 0.47 -6.82
CA MET A 167 -14.39 0.88 -7.78
C MET A 167 -14.98 1.67 -8.94
N LYS A 168 -16.09 1.20 -9.51
CA LYS A 168 -16.80 1.87 -10.61
C LYS A 168 -17.40 3.22 -10.16
N LEU A 169 -17.94 3.30 -8.94
CA LEU A 169 -18.48 4.55 -8.38
C LEU A 169 -17.37 5.61 -8.22
N LEU A 170 -16.13 5.18 -7.94
CA LEU A 170 -14.94 6.03 -7.85
C LEU A 170 -14.35 6.40 -9.23
N GLY A 171 -14.97 5.95 -10.32
CA GLY A 171 -14.54 6.26 -11.69
C GLY A 171 -13.47 5.32 -12.24
N ALA A 172 -13.12 4.24 -11.54
CA ALA A 172 -12.18 3.26 -12.05
C ALA A 172 -12.83 2.31 -13.07
N GLU A 173 -12.07 1.98 -14.11
CA GLU A 173 -12.38 0.87 -15.00
C GLU A 173 -12.00 -0.45 -14.31
N VAL A 174 -12.90 -1.42 -14.31
CA VAL A 174 -12.62 -2.78 -13.82
C VAL A 174 -12.62 -3.72 -15.01
N VAL A 175 -11.42 -4.22 -15.35
CA VAL A 175 -11.17 -5.11 -16.50
C VAL A 175 -11.26 -6.56 -16.04
N PRO A 176 -12.23 -7.34 -16.56
CA PRO A 176 -12.34 -8.75 -16.23
C PRO A 176 -11.24 -9.56 -16.93
N VAL A 177 -10.52 -10.35 -16.14
CA VAL A 177 -9.51 -11.28 -16.66
C VAL A 177 -10.12 -12.66 -16.77
N THR A 178 -10.28 -13.13 -18.01
CA THR A 178 -10.93 -14.39 -18.37
C THR A 178 -9.96 -15.52 -18.70
N SER A 179 -8.66 -15.24 -18.74
CA SER A 179 -7.60 -16.21 -18.98
C SER A 179 -7.23 -17.01 -17.71
N GLY A 180 -6.64 -18.17 -17.87
CA GLY A 180 -6.12 -19.00 -16.80
C GLY A 180 -7.16 -19.45 -15.79
N SER A 181 -6.82 -19.35 -14.51
CA SER A 181 -7.73 -19.67 -13.37
C SER A 181 -8.73 -18.56 -13.08
N LYS A 182 -8.67 -17.44 -13.78
CA LYS A 182 -9.54 -16.26 -13.61
C LYS A 182 -9.49 -15.66 -12.19
N THR A 183 -8.34 -15.68 -11.58
CA THR A 183 -8.09 -15.23 -10.21
C THR A 183 -6.95 -14.21 -10.15
N LEU A 184 -6.55 -13.82 -8.94
CA LEU A 184 -5.52 -12.80 -8.66
C LEU A 184 -4.22 -13.00 -9.47
N LYS A 185 -3.75 -14.26 -9.65
CA LYS A 185 -2.52 -14.53 -10.42
C LYS A 185 -2.63 -14.07 -11.87
N ASP A 186 -3.77 -14.35 -12.49
CA ASP A 186 -4.00 -13.98 -13.89
C ASP A 186 -4.22 -12.47 -14.02
N ALA A 187 -4.88 -11.85 -13.03
CA ALA A 187 -5.04 -10.40 -12.95
C ALA A 187 -3.67 -9.69 -12.85
N LEU A 188 -2.74 -10.21 -12.04
CA LEU A 188 -1.38 -9.69 -11.93
C LEU A 188 -0.63 -9.77 -13.27
N ASN A 189 -0.74 -10.90 -13.97
CA ASN A 189 -0.10 -11.07 -15.27
C ASN A 189 -0.66 -10.07 -16.30
N GLU A 190 -1.96 -9.81 -16.30
CA GLU A 190 -2.57 -8.86 -17.21
C GLU A 190 -2.19 -7.42 -16.87
N ALA A 191 -2.16 -7.06 -15.60
CA ALA A 191 -1.66 -5.77 -15.15
C ALA A 191 -0.19 -5.53 -15.58
N LEU A 192 0.67 -6.55 -15.49
CA LEU A 192 2.04 -6.45 -15.96
C LEU A 192 2.14 -6.24 -17.49
N ARG A 193 1.28 -6.89 -18.29
CA ARG A 193 1.25 -6.68 -19.75
C ARG A 193 0.80 -5.27 -20.11
N ASP A 194 -0.24 -4.77 -19.44
CA ASP A 194 -0.68 -3.38 -19.63
C ASP A 194 0.42 -2.41 -19.24
N TRP A 195 1.10 -2.65 -18.12
CA TRP A 195 2.18 -1.77 -17.65
C TRP A 195 3.34 -1.66 -18.64
N VAL A 196 3.81 -2.80 -19.17
CA VAL A 196 4.87 -2.82 -20.20
C VAL A 196 4.49 -1.98 -21.41
N THR A 197 3.21 -2.01 -21.80
CA THR A 197 2.70 -1.29 -22.97
C THR A 197 2.56 0.22 -22.72
N ASN A 198 2.21 0.62 -21.49
CA ASN A 198 1.82 1.98 -21.16
C ASN A 198 2.73 2.62 -20.09
N VAL A 199 3.98 2.17 -19.99
CA VAL A 199 4.88 2.55 -18.89
C VAL A 199 5.16 4.05 -18.78
N ASP A 200 5.09 4.78 -19.88
CA ASP A 200 5.41 6.21 -19.94
C ASP A 200 4.45 7.07 -19.08
N ASN A 201 3.16 6.78 -19.13
CA ASN A 201 2.13 7.54 -18.42
C ASN A 201 1.52 6.79 -17.23
N THR A 202 1.86 5.51 -17.05
CA THR A 202 1.19 4.61 -16.12
C THR A 202 2.08 4.21 -14.96
N PHE A 203 1.52 4.26 -13.75
CA PHE A 203 2.11 3.73 -12.54
C PHE A 203 1.36 2.47 -12.10
N TYR A 204 2.10 1.38 -11.88
CA TYR A 204 1.53 0.16 -11.32
C TYR A 204 1.59 0.21 -9.80
N ILE A 205 0.44 0.28 -9.13
CA ILE A 205 0.35 0.22 -7.66
C ILE A 205 0.26 -1.23 -7.22
N ILE A 206 1.29 -1.74 -6.53
CA ILE A 206 1.32 -3.10 -5.99
C ILE A 206 0.82 -3.11 -4.54
N GLY A 207 -0.09 -4.03 -4.23
CA GLY A 207 -0.81 -4.10 -2.95
C GLY A 207 -0.17 -4.97 -1.88
N THR A 208 0.96 -5.63 -2.17
CA THR A 208 1.63 -6.57 -1.27
C THR A 208 3.15 -6.50 -1.42
N VAL A 209 3.91 -7.08 -0.46
CA VAL A 209 5.38 -7.16 -0.50
C VAL A 209 5.83 -8.22 -1.52
N ALA A 210 5.48 -8.00 -2.77
CA ALA A 210 5.80 -8.85 -3.91
C ALA A 210 6.26 -8.01 -5.10
N GLY A 211 6.68 -8.66 -6.18
CA GLY A 211 7.13 -8.01 -7.40
C GLY A 211 8.61 -7.62 -7.37
N PRO A 212 9.07 -6.92 -8.42
CA PRO A 212 10.45 -6.52 -8.56
C PRO A 212 10.81 -5.38 -7.58
N SER A 213 12.09 -5.27 -7.22
CA SER A 213 12.58 -4.08 -6.51
C SER A 213 12.30 -2.81 -7.35
N PRO A 214 11.82 -1.67 -6.75
CA PRO A 214 11.76 -1.40 -5.30
C PRO A 214 10.40 -1.69 -4.63
N TYR A 215 9.44 -2.33 -5.28
CA TYR A 215 8.08 -2.51 -4.75
C TYR A 215 7.99 -3.13 -3.35
N PRO A 216 8.73 -4.20 -3.01
CA PRO A 216 8.66 -4.74 -1.66
C PRO A 216 9.08 -3.75 -0.58
N GLU A 217 10.07 -2.90 -0.86
CA GLU A 217 10.51 -1.83 0.03
C GLU A 217 9.43 -0.75 0.18
N LEU A 218 8.85 -0.28 -0.93
CA LEU A 218 7.77 0.70 -0.95
C LEU A 218 6.58 0.25 -0.09
N VAL A 219 6.10 -0.95 -0.33
CA VAL A 219 4.93 -1.50 0.38
C VAL A 219 5.23 -1.65 1.87
N ARG A 220 6.41 -2.19 2.23
CA ARG A 220 6.85 -2.29 3.62
C ARG A 220 6.84 -0.92 4.30
N ASP A 221 7.48 0.06 3.71
CA ASP A 221 7.71 1.36 4.34
C ASP A 221 6.40 2.14 4.54
N PHE A 222 5.48 2.11 3.56
CA PHE A 222 4.18 2.75 3.69
C PHE A 222 3.23 2.01 4.65
N GLN A 223 3.35 0.68 4.78
CA GLN A 223 2.56 -0.09 5.76
C GLN A 223 3.17 -0.05 7.18
N ALA A 224 4.45 0.27 7.31
CA ALA A 224 5.12 0.31 8.62
C ALA A 224 4.52 1.35 9.59
N ILE A 225 3.69 2.29 9.10
CA ILE A 225 2.94 3.24 9.94
C ILE A 225 2.09 2.52 10.99
N ILE A 226 1.52 1.35 10.66
CA ILE A 226 0.73 0.54 11.59
C ILE A 226 1.57 0.14 12.81
N GLY A 227 2.77 -0.42 12.58
CA GLY A 227 3.66 -0.85 13.65
C GLY A 227 4.19 0.30 14.50
N ARG A 228 4.47 1.46 13.89
CA ARG A 228 4.89 2.67 14.63
C ARG A 228 3.81 3.13 15.59
N GLU A 229 2.57 3.22 15.13
CA GLU A 229 1.43 3.59 15.97
C GLU A 229 1.19 2.56 17.08
N VAL A 230 1.32 1.25 16.80
CA VAL A 230 1.20 0.21 17.83
C VAL A 230 2.23 0.41 18.93
N ILE A 231 3.50 0.67 18.58
CA ILE A 231 4.57 0.92 19.56
C ILE A 231 4.22 2.11 20.45
N GLU A 232 3.83 3.24 19.86
CA GLU A 232 3.47 4.46 20.61
C GLU A 232 2.24 4.20 21.51
N GLN A 233 1.18 3.61 20.96
CA GLN A 233 -0.07 3.35 21.70
C GLN A 233 0.09 2.33 22.84
N MET A 234 0.92 1.30 22.66
CA MET A 234 1.23 0.35 23.74
C MET A 234 2.06 1.00 24.87
N GLN A 235 2.98 1.91 24.50
CA GLN A 235 3.74 2.70 25.49
C GLN A 235 2.82 3.64 26.29
N GLU A 236 1.84 4.28 25.65
CA GLU A 236 0.88 5.17 26.31
C GLU A 236 0.05 4.46 27.40
N ILE A 237 -0.28 3.19 27.18
CA ILE A 237 -1.03 2.36 28.14
C ILE A 237 -0.11 1.53 29.08
N ASN A 238 1.21 1.70 28.96
CA ASN A 238 2.23 0.97 29.73
C ASN A 238 2.11 -0.57 29.61
N GLU A 239 1.79 -1.05 28.42
CA GLU A 239 1.68 -2.46 28.07
C GLU A 239 2.78 -2.90 27.11
N LYS A 240 3.03 -4.21 27.01
CA LYS A 240 3.99 -4.81 26.11
C LYS A 240 3.29 -5.74 25.11
N VAL A 241 3.82 -5.78 23.91
CA VAL A 241 3.38 -6.73 22.88
C VAL A 241 4.17 -8.03 23.05
N ASP A 242 3.50 -9.13 23.41
CA ASP A 242 4.11 -10.45 23.49
C ASP A 242 3.99 -11.21 22.15
N ALA A 243 2.90 -10.99 21.41
CA ALA A 243 2.67 -11.60 20.11
C ALA A 243 1.91 -10.68 19.17
N LEU A 244 2.21 -10.77 17.87
CA LEU A 244 1.46 -10.16 16.76
C LEU A 244 0.86 -11.27 15.90
N VAL A 245 -0.42 -11.11 15.51
CA VAL A 245 -1.16 -12.06 14.68
C VAL A 245 -1.72 -11.36 13.46
#